data_0cf58610f029284efcea5771f6a5538e
#
_entry.id   0cf58610f029284efcea5771f6a5538e
#
_cell.length_a   1.000
_cell.length_b   1.000
_cell.length_c   1.000
_cell.angle_alpha   90.00
_cell.angle_beta   90.00
_cell.angle_gamma   90.00
#
_symmetry.space_group_name_H-M   'P 1'
#
loop_
_entity.id
_entity.type
_entity.pdbx_description
1 polymer ?
#
loop_
_entity_poly.entity_id
_entity_poly.type
_entity_poly.pdbx_seq_one_letter_code
_entity_poly.pdbx_strand_id
1 'polypeptide(L)'
;MRFALVLLFAAACTQPRSKTCTDICTRENDCVTSTNSQIPFDEKECVAACEVLRSDPQNVAKVEQHKECVLGKVSCTDVLECP
;
A
#
# COMPACT_ATOMS: atom_id res chain seq x y z
N MET A 1 -15.73 -32.21 9.19
CA MET A 1 -14.29 -31.89 9.08
C MET A 1 -13.93 -31.09 7.83
N ARG A 2 -14.56 -31.38 6.70
CA ARG A 2 -14.31 -30.62 5.47
C ARG A 2 -14.73 -29.16 5.59
N PHE A 3 -15.74 -28.87 6.39
CA PHE A 3 -16.23 -27.50 6.59
C PHE A 3 -15.25 -26.62 7.37
N ALA A 4 -14.48 -27.22 8.29
CA ALA A 4 -13.48 -26.46 9.04
C ALA A 4 -12.33 -25.98 8.15
N LEU A 5 -11.94 -26.77 7.14
CA LEU A 5 -10.91 -26.39 6.18
C LEU A 5 -11.36 -25.24 5.29
N VAL A 6 -12.64 -25.25 4.86
CA VAL A 6 -13.20 -24.18 4.04
C VAL A 6 -13.25 -22.87 4.82
N LEU A 7 -13.60 -22.93 6.11
CA LEU A 7 -13.64 -21.75 6.99
C LEU A 7 -12.25 -21.16 7.19
N LEU A 8 -11.22 -21.99 7.31
CA LEU A 8 -9.83 -21.53 7.44
C LEU A 8 -9.37 -20.80 6.19
N PHE A 9 -9.75 -21.32 5.01
CA PHE A 9 -9.44 -20.67 3.74
C PHE A 9 -10.09 -19.29 3.63
N ALA A 10 -11.36 -19.19 4.01
CA ALA A 10 -12.08 -17.92 4.00
C ALA A 10 -11.44 -16.91 4.94
N ALA A 11 -10.99 -17.33 6.13
CA ALA A 11 -10.32 -16.46 7.08
C ALA A 11 -8.98 -15.93 6.53
N ALA A 12 -8.22 -16.77 5.80
CA ALA A 12 -6.95 -16.35 5.19
C ALA A 12 -7.17 -15.32 4.09
N CYS A 13 -8.28 -15.39 3.34
CA CYS A 13 -8.59 -14.46 2.28
C CYS A 13 -9.14 -13.13 2.78
N THR A 14 -9.53 -13.03 4.05
CA THR A 14 -10.17 -11.84 4.62
C THR A 14 -9.27 -11.07 5.58
N GLN A 15 -7.95 -11.25 5.49
CA GLN A 15 -7.03 -10.49 6.32
C GLN A 15 -7.20 -9.00 6.10
N PRO A 16 -7.36 -8.20 7.18
CA PRO A 16 -7.49 -6.76 7.02
C PRO A 16 -6.21 -6.14 6.49
N ARG A 17 -6.36 -5.16 5.62
CA ARG A 17 -5.23 -4.37 5.12
C ARG A 17 -4.76 -3.43 6.19
N SER A 18 -3.46 -3.17 6.25
CA SER A 18 -2.92 -2.22 7.21
C SER A 18 -3.33 -0.80 6.84
N LYS A 19 -3.56 0.02 7.86
CA LYS A 19 -3.83 1.43 7.65
C LYS A 19 -2.65 2.13 6.98
N THR A 20 -1.42 1.75 7.33
CA THR A 20 -0.20 2.33 6.77
C THR A 20 -0.17 2.19 5.25
N CYS A 21 -0.34 0.98 4.73
CA CYS A 21 -0.29 0.74 3.29
C CYS A 21 -1.47 1.39 2.57
N THR A 22 -2.66 1.38 3.18
CA THR A 22 -3.83 2.04 2.61
C THR A 22 -3.60 3.55 2.51
N ASP A 23 -3.11 4.19 3.55
CA ASP A 23 -2.86 5.64 3.56
C ASP A 23 -1.83 6.04 2.50
N ILE A 24 -0.72 5.30 2.41
CA ILE A 24 0.31 5.55 1.40
C ILE A 24 -0.28 5.47 0.00
N CYS A 25 -0.95 4.37 -0.30
CA CYS A 25 -1.43 4.10 -1.65
C CYS A 25 -2.59 5.01 -2.05
N THR A 26 -3.45 5.38 -1.10
CA THR A 26 -4.52 6.35 -1.35
C THR A 26 -3.94 7.71 -1.71
N ARG A 27 -2.94 8.17 -0.97
CA ARG A 27 -2.27 9.45 -1.25
C ARG A 27 -1.60 9.45 -2.61
N GLU A 28 -0.89 8.36 -2.94
CA GLU A 28 -0.25 8.24 -4.24
C GLU A 28 -1.27 8.21 -5.38
N ASN A 29 -2.36 7.47 -5.20
CA ASN A 29 -3.43 7.42 -6.19
C ASN A 29 -4.06 8.79 -6.42
N ASP A 30 -4.34 9.53 -5.35
CA ASP A 30 -4.87 10.88 -5.44
C ASP A 30 -3.92 11.80 -6.20
N CYS A 31 -2.62 11.67 -5.96
CA CYS A 31 -1.63 12.49 -6.64
C CYS A 31 -1.47 12.13 -8.12
N VAL A 32 -1.52 10.85 -8.46
CA VAL A 32 -1.49 10.41 -9.87
C VAL A 32 -2.71 10.98 -10.61
N THR A 33 -3.88 10.92 -9.99
CA THR A 33 -5.12 11.40 -10.58
C THR A 33 -5.13 12.93 -10.73
N SER A 34 -4.76 13.64 -9.67
CA SER A 34 -4.86 15.11 -9.64
C SER A 34 -3.82 15.79 -10.53
N THR A 35 -2.69 15.15 -10.79
CA THR A 35 -1.65 15.70 -11.66
C THR A 35 -1.81 15.26 -13.12
N ASN A 36 -2.86 14.50 -13.43
CA ASN A 36 -3.06 13.88 -14.75
C ASN A 36 -1.83 13.09 -15.20
N SER A 37 -1.16 12.46 -14.26
CA SER A 37 -0.01 11.63 -14.56
C SER A 37 -0.44 10.43 -15.39
N GLN A 38 0.35 10.09 -16.40
CA GLN A 38 0.09 8.93 -17.24
C GLN A 38 0.74 7.66 -16.70
N ILE A 39 1.29 7.73 -15.49
CA ILE A 39 1.87 6.57 -14.83
C ILE A 39 0.75 5.58 -14.52
N PRO A 40 0.85 4.32 -14.99
CA PRO A 40 -0.13 3.30 -14.62
C PRO A 40 -0.08 3.07 -13.11
N PHE A 41 -1.23 3.19 -12.45
CA PHE A 41 -1.30 3.04 -11.00
C PHE A 41 -2.56 2.27 -10.62
N ASP A 42 -2.38 1.17 -9.90
CA ASP A 42 -3.48 0.37 -9.35
C ASP A 42 -3.34 0.39 -7.82
N GLU A 43 -4.32 0.99 -7.14
CA GLU A 43 -4.29 1.12 -5.69
C GLU A 43 -4.27 -0.23 -4.99
N LYS A 44 -4.99 -1.22 -5.50
CA LYS A 44 -5.02 -2.56 -4.92
C LYS A 44 -3.66 -3.24 -4.99
N GLU A 45 -2.99 -3.12 -6.13
CA GLU A 45 -1.65 -3.67 -6.31
C GLU A 45 -0.65 -2.95 -5.42
N CYS A 46 -0.79 -1.64 -5.29
CA CYS A 46 0.06 -0.84 -4.40
C CYS A 46 -0.04 -1.34 -2.96
N VAL A 47 -1.27 -1.52 -2.46
CA VAL A 47 -1.50 -2.00 -1.09
C VAL A 47 -0.94 -3.40 -0.91
N ALA A 48 -1.17 -4.29 -1.88
CA ALA A 48 -0.68 -5.67 -1.80
C ALA A 48 0.85 -5.72 -1.75
N ALA A 49 1.53 -4.96 -2.61
CA ALA A 49 2.99 -4.89 -2.63
C ALA A 49 3.53 -4.29 -1.31
N CYS A 50 2.91 -3.24 -0.83
CA CYS A 50 3.26 -2.61 0.44
C CYS A 50 3.15 -3.60 1.60
N GLU A 51 2.08 -4.39 1.67
CA GLU A 51 1.89 -5.39 2.72
C GLU A 51 2.98 -6.45 2.70
N VAL A 52 3.38 -6.92 1.51
CA VAL A 52 4.47 -7.89 1.37
C VAL A 52 5.78 -7.31 1.90
N LEU A 53 6.12 -6.08 1.48
CA LEU A 53 7.35 -5.43 1.91
C LEU A 53 7.35 -5.14 3.41
N ARG A 54 6.21 -4.76 3.95
CA ARG A 54 6.05 -4.45 5.37
C ARG A 54 6.20 -5.69 6.24
N SER A 55 5.88 -6.86 5.71
CA SER A 55 6.02 -8.13 6.40
C SER A 55 7.47 -8.64 6.44
N ASP A 56 8.35 -8.06 5.62
CA ASP A 56 9.75 -8.46 5.53
C ASP A 56 10.60 -7.59 6.44
N PRO A 57 11.30 -8.18 7.44
CA PRO A 57 12.13 -7.40 8.35
C PRO A 57 13.21 -6.56 7.65
N GLN A 58 13.65 -6.97 6.45
CA GLN A 58 14.66 -6.24 5.69
C GLN A 58 14.08 -5.03 4.98
N ASN A 59 12.77 -4.99 4.74
CA ASN A 59 12.13 -3.95 3.97
C ASN A 59 11.23 -3.03 4.79
N VAL A 60 10.90 -3.39 6.03
CA VAL A 60 9.98 -2.61 6.86
C VAL A 60 10.47 -1.17 7.06
N ALA A 61 11.77 -0.97 7.23
CA ALA A 61 12.34 0.37 7.41
C ALA A 61 12.16 1.21 6.14
N LYS A 62 12.29 0.61 4.97
CA LYS A 62 12.08 1.30 3.69
C LYS A 62 10.63 1.72 3.52
N VAL A 63 9.69 0.87 3.95
CA VAL A 63 8.26 1.21 3.92
C VAL A 63 7.97 2.40 4.83
N GLU A 64 8.55 2.43 6.03
CA GLU A 64 8.36 3.55 6.95
C GLU A 64 8.96 4.85 6.39
N GLN A 65 10.13 4.80 5.75
CA GLN A 65 10.72 5.97 5.11
C GLN A 65 9.85 6.47 3.96
N HIS A 66 9.33 5.56 3.14
CA HIS A 66 8.43 5.90 2.06
C HIS A 66 7.14 6.53 2.57
N LYS A 67 6.59 5.98 3.65
CA LYS A 67 5.40 6.52 4.32
C LYS A 67 5.65 7.96 4.78
N GLU A 68 6.76 8.21 5.46
CA GLU A 68 7.09 9.55 5.95
C GLU A 68 7.22 10.54 4.80
N CYS A 69 7.81 10.12 3.69
CA CYS A 69 7.92 10.96 2.51
C CYS A 69 6.55 11.26 1.91
N VAL A 70 5.77 10.23 1.62
CA VAL A 70 4.48 10.36 0.93
C VAL A 70 3.48 11.17 1.76
N LEU A 71 3.36 10.89 3.05
CA LEU A 71 2.39 11.55 3.92
C LEU A 71 2.89 12.90 4.43
N GLY A 72 4.19 13.16 4.37
CA GLY A 72 4.78 14.42 4.82
C GLY A 72 4.88 15.50 3.77
N LYS A 73 4.74 15.16 2.49
CA LYS A 73 4.85 16.15 1.41
C LYS A 73 3.50 16.82 1.16
N VAL A 74 3.53 18.13 0.94
CA VAL A 74 2.34 18.92 0.62
C VAL A 74 2.01 18.84 -0.88
N SER A 75 3.05 18.89 -1.72
CA SER A 75 2.89 18.90 -3.18
C SER A 75 2.80 17.47 -3.71
N CYS A 76 1.85 17.23 -4.61
CA CYS A 76 1.74 15.92 -5.28
C CYS A 76 2.96 15.59 -6.13
N THR A 77 3.61 16.58 -6.73
CA THR A 77 4.84 16.35 -7.48
C THR A 77 5.91 15.76 -6.57
N ASP A 78 6.06 16.31 -5.37
CA ASP A 78 7.03 15.81 -4.40
C ASP A 78 6.64 14.40 -3.90
N VAL A 79 5.34 14.13 -3.73
CA VAL A 79 4.86 12.81 -3.35
C VAL A 79 5.28 11.75 -4.37
N LEU A 80 5.09 12.06 -5.65
CA LEU A 80 5.40 11.13 -6.73
C LEU A 80 6.91 10.92 -6.93
N GLU A 81 7.73 11.79 -6.37
CA GLU A 81 9.20 11.68 -6.41
C GLU A 81 9.77 10.93 -5.21
N CYS A 82 8.95 10.49 -4.27
CA CYS A 82 9.40 9.74 -3.11
C CYS A 82 10.06 8.42 -3.50
N PRO A 83 11.25 8.12 -2.95
CA PRO A 83 11.96 6.87 -3.26
C PRO A 83 11.25 5.62 -2.75
#